data_20f8f7c2639999d252adc0ace8c53bab
#
_entry.id   20f8f7c2639999d252adc0ace8c53bab
#
_cell.length_a   1.000
_cell.length_b   1.000
_cell.length_c   1.000
_cell.angle_alpha   90.00
_cell.angle_beta   90.00
_cell.angle_gamma   90.00
#
_symmetry.space_group_name_H-M   'P 1'
#
loop_
_entity.id
_entity.type
_entity.pdbx_description
1 polymer ?
#
loop_
_entity_poly.entity_id
_entity_poly.type
_entity_poly.pdbx_seq_one_letter_code
_entity_poly.pdbx_strand_id
1 'polypeptide(L)'
;GPKTKNPGKKPAYNSNVHFLSIIFICSFMVAAPIFGYLGDRFNRKVILSCGIFFWSIVTLSSSFISKEYYWLFVLSRGLVGIGESSYSSISPTIIGDLFTNNSRTMMLSVFYLAIPLGSGLGYILGSSAKVAAGDWHWALRVSPVLGITAGTLILIFVPEPKRGVADQMGRIRTRTSWLCDMKALAKNRSYVFSSLASSAVSFATGAFGMWIPVYLVRAQEVQKTVEVCTKEICSSKDSLIFGAITCVTGLLGVVIGAATTRLCRQKTERADPLVCAVSMLGSAIFICLIFVVAKKSIIGAYVCIFIGETLLFLNWAITADILMFVVIPTRRATAVAFQSFTSHLLGDAGSPYLIGLISDALQQSYAKSALWRFLSLGYALMLCPFIIVLGGMFFLATALFFLDDREKAEKQ
;
A
#
# COMPACT_ATOMS: atom_id res chain seq x y z
N GLY A 1 28.64 -23.70 39.55
CA GLY A 1 28.64 -22.43 38.91
C GLY A 1 27.30 -22.15 38.25
N PRO A 2 26.68 -20.96 38.41
CA PRO A 2 25.40 -20.70 37.80
C PRO A 2 25.55 -20.51 36.29
N LYS A 3 24.76 -21.25 35.54
CA LYS A 3 24.65 -21.11 34.09
C LYS A 3 24.11 -19.71 33.76
N THR A 4 24.94 -18.90 33.15
CA THR A 4 24.56 -17.61 32.59
C THR A 4 23.48 -17.81 31.52
N LYS A 5 22.27 -17.37 31.82
CA LYS A 5 21.20 -17.27 30.84
C LYS A 5 21.58 -16.21 29.79
N ASN A 6 21.63 -16.66 28.56
CA ASN A 6 21.88 -15.83 27.39
C ASN A 6 20.74 -14.77 27.25
N PRO A 7 21.00 -13.44 27.38
CA PRO A 7 19.93 -12.44 27.32
C PRO A 7 19.73 -11.93 25.88
N GLY A 8 19.47 -12.82 24.92
CA GLY A 8 19.46 -12.41 23.52
C GLY A 8 18.34 -12.94 22.64
N LYS A 9 17.40 -13.71 23.17
CA LYS A 9 16.25 -14.13 22.34
C LYS A 9 15.07 -13.18 22.56
N LYS A 10 14.90 -12.24 21.61
CA LYS A 10 13.62 -11.56 21.42
C LYS A 10 12.52 -12.63 21.30
N PRO A 11 11.31 -12.39 21.84
CA PRO A 11 10.25 -13.38 21.77
C PRO A 11 9.95 -13.74 20.32
N ALA A 12 9.91 -15.03 20.02
CA ALA A 12 9.71 -15.60 18.67
C ALA A 12 8.45 -15.10 17.95
N TYR A 13 7.52 -14.49 18.68
CA TYR A 13 6.25 -13.97 18.19
C TYR A 13 6.40 -12.84 17.17
N ASN A 14 7.23 -11.83 17.43
CA ASN A 14 7.40 -10.69 16.54
C ASN A 14 8.12 -11.05 15.24
N SER A 15 9.11 -11.94 15.29
CA SER A 15 9.81 -12.40 14.10
C SER A 15 8.91 -13.21 13.17
N ASN A 16 7.98 -13.99 13.73
CA ASN A 16 7.05 -14.80 12.95
C ASN A 16 6.02 -13.96 12.19
N VAL A 17 5.50 -12.89 12.80
CA VAL A 17 4.55 -11.98 12.14
C VAL A 17 5.22 -11.27 10.97
N HIS A 18 6.45 -10.81 11.13
CA HIS A 18 7.21 -10.17 10.04
C HIS A 18 7.51 -11.15 8.90
N PHE A 19 7.85 -12.39 9.24
CA PHE A 19 8.09 -13.43 8.26
C PHE A 19 6.85 -13.74 7.41
N LEU A 20 5.66 -13.80 8.02
CA LEU A 20 4.40 -13.99 7.31
C LEU A 20 4.13 -12.83 6.33
N SER A 21 4.34 -11.59 6.75
CA SER A 21 4.18 -10.41 5.91
C SER A 21 5.16 -10.42 4.73
N ILE A 22 6.40 -10.78 4.96
CA ILE A 22 7.43 -10.87 3.92
C ILE A 22 7.06 -11.92 2.88
N ILE A 23 6.61 -13.10 3.30
CA ILE A 23 6.19 -14.17 2.39
C ILE A 23 4.99 -13.73 1.55
N PHE A 24 4.01 -13.07 2.17
CA PHE A 24 2.85 -12.51 1.46
C PHE A 24 3.29 -11.52 0.37
N ILE A 25 4.14 -10.57 0.71
CA ILE A 25 4.65 -9.55 -0.23
C ILE A 25 5.46 -10.21 -1.34
N CYS A 26 6.36 -11.15 -1.02
CA CYS A 26 7.17 -11.85 -2.03
C CYS A 26 6.31 -12.64 -3.01
N SER A 27 5.30 -13.36 -2.51
CA SER A 27 4.37 -14.12 -3.35
C SER A 27 3.56 -13.19 -4.25
N PHE A 28 3.07 -12.08 -3.71
CA PHE A 28 2.39 -11.04 -4.46
C PHE A 28 3.27 -10.50 -5.59
N MET A 29 4.51 -10.16 -5.30
CA MET A 29 5.46 -9.62 -6.28
C MET A 29 5.77 -10.61 -7.41
N VAL A 30 5.93 -11.88 -7.09
CA VAL A 30 6.20 -12.92 -8.10
C VAL A 30 4.97 -13.16 -8.97
N ALA A 31 3.78 -13.18 -8.38
CA ALA A 31 2.54 -13.47 -9.10
C ALA A 31 2.02 -12.28 -9.92
N ALA A 32 2.27 -11.04 -9.50
CA ALA A 32 1.73 -9.85 -10.15
C ALA A 32 2.07 -9.76 -11.65
N PRO A 33 3.32 -9.94 -12.11
CA PRO A 33 3.63 -9.92 -13.54
C PRO A 33 2.89 -10.99 -14.34
N ILE A 34 2.70 -12.17 -13.77
CA ILE A 34 1.97 -13.26 -14.41
C ILE A 34 0.50 -12.87 -14.63
N PHE A 35 -0.15 -12.32 -13.63
CA PHE A 35 -1.53 -11.85 -13.74
C PHE A 35 -1.67 -10.61 -14.62
N GLY A 36 -0.65 -9.76 -14.66
CA GLY A 36 -0.59 -8.66 -15.62
C GLY A 36 -0.63 -9.16 -17.06
N TYR A 37 0.19 -10.15 -17.38
CA TYR A 37 0.19 -10.81 -18.68
C TYR A 37 -1.17 -11.44 -19.02
N LEU A 38 -1.70 -12.21 -18.09
CA LEU A 38 -2.99 -12.88 -18.28
C LEU A 38 -4.14 -11.88 -18.40
N GLY A 39 -4.11 -10.80 -17.62
CA GLY A 39 -5.13 -9.76 -17.64
C GLY A 39 -5.21 -8.99 -18.94
N ASP A 40 -4.11 -8.86 -19.66
CA ASP A 40 -4.09 -8.20 -20.97
C ASP A 40 -4.56 -9.11 -22.11
N ARG A 41 -4.54 -10.43 -21.94
CA ARG A 41 -4.75 -11.39 -23.01
C ARG A 41 -5.99 -12.27 -22.88
N PHE A 42 -6.46 -12.47 -21.67
CA PHE A 42 -7.56 -13.39 -21.38
C PHE A 42 -8.76 -12.67 -20.75
N ASN A 43 -9.83 -13.42 -20.52
CA ASN A 43 -11.04 -12.87 -19.91
C ASN A 43 -10.77 -12.44 -18.46
N ARG A 44 -10.79 -11.14 -18.20
CA ARG A 44 -10.47 -10.53 -16.90
C ARG A 44 -11.48 -10.89 -15.82
N LYS A 45 -12.75 -10.97 -16.17
CA LYS A 45 -13.84 -11.34 -15.27
C LYS A 45 -13.61 -12.74 -14.68
N VAL A 46 -13.25 -13.71 -15.52
CA VAL A 46 -12.98 -15.08 -15.09
C VAL A 46 -11.75 -15.15 -14.19
N ILE A 47 -10.67 -14.50 -14.58
CA ILE A 47 -9.42 -14.47 -13.79
C ILE A 47 -9.67 -13.82 -12.42
N LEU A 48 -10.36 -12.71 -12.40
CA LEU A 48 -10.71 -11.97 -11.19
C LEU A 48 -11.54 -12.85 -10.23
N SER A 49 -12.58 -13.49 -10.74
CA SER A 49 -13.45 -14.36 -9.95
C SER A 49 -12.72 -15.60 -9.45
N CYS A 50 -11.92 -16.24 -10.28
CA CYS A 50 -11.09 -17.39 -9.89
C CYS A 50 -10.08 -17.00 -8.80
N GLY A 51 -9.45 -15.83 -8.91
CA GLY A 51 -8.52 -15.33 -7.90
C GLY A 51 -9.19 -15.08 -6.56
N ILE A 52 -10.39 -14.51 -6.56
CA ILE A 52 -11.16 -14.26 -5.34
C ILE A 52 -11.61 -15.58 -4.71
N PHE A 53 -12.10 -16.53 -5.49
CA PHE A 53 -12.48 -17.86 -4.97
C PHE A 53 -11.27 -18.61 -4.41
N PHE A 54 -10.14 -18.59 -5.09
CA PHE A 54 -8.89 -19.19 -4.62
C PHE A 54 -8.46 -18.60 -3.28
N TRP A 55 -8.43 -17.26 -3.19
CA TRP A 55 -8.11 -16.55 -1.96
C TRP A 55 -9.05 -16.95 -0.82
N SER A 56 -10.35 -17.01 -1.10
CA SER A 56 -11.38 -17.35 -0.10
C SER A 56 -11.21 -18.77 0.42
N ILE A 57 -11.02 -19.73 -0.47
CA ILE A 57 -10.84 -21.16 -0.13
C ILE A 57 -9.56 -21.36 0.68
N VAL A 58 -8.45 -20.74 0.27
CA VAL A 58 -7.18 -20.84 0.98
C VAL A 58 -7.28 -20.24 2.38
N THR A 59 -7.92 -19.08 2.52
CA THR A 59 -8.13 -18.43 3.82
C THR A 59 -8.99 -19.28 4.73
N LEU A 60 -10.07 -19.85 4.22
CA LEU A 60 -10.94 -20.74 4.99
C LEU A 60 -10.18 -21.99 5.45
N SER A 61 -9.43 -22.61 4.57
CA SER A 61 -8.62 -23.80 4.89
C SER A 61 -7.55 -23.48 5.93
N SER A 62 -6.95 -22.29 5.88
CA SER A 62 -5.94 -21.86 6.84
C SER A 62 -6.49 -21.74 8.26
N SER A 63 -7.78 -21.48 8.43
CA SER A 63 -8.42 -21.35 9.73
C SER A 63 -8.48 -22.68 10.51
N PHE A 64 -8.33 -23.79 9.83
CA PHE A 64 -8.37 -25.15 10.43
C PHE A 64 -6.99 -25.74 10.69
N ILE A 65 -5.92 -25.02 10.40
CA ILE A 65 -4.54 -25.48 10.62
C ILE A 65 -4.20 -25.42 12.12
N SER A 66 -3.69 -26.55 12.67
CA SER A 66 -3.25 -26.61 14.05
C SER A 66 -1.89 -25.92 14.24
N LYS A 67 -1.56 -25.54 15.50
CA LYS A 67 -0.28 -24.90 15.84
C LYS A 67 0.96 -25.73 15.49
N GLU A 68 0.83 -27.06 15.43
CA GLU A 68 1.92 -27.98 15.11
C GLU A 68 2.36 -27.87 13.65
N TYR A 69 1.47 -27.42 12.77
CA TYR A 69 1.71 -27.27 11.33
C TYR A 69 1.86 -25.81 10.92
N TYR A 70 2.69 -25.06 11.63
CA TYR A 70 2.96 -23.64 11.34
C TYR A 70 3.41 -23.38 9.90
N TRP A 71 4.21 -24.27 9.33
CA TRP A 71 4.66 -24.17 7.95
C TRP A 71 3.54 -24.22 6.93
N LEU A 72 2.44 -24.94 7.22
CA LEU A 72 1.23 -24.90 6.37
C LEU A 72 0.56 -23.54 6.42
N PHE A 73 0.54 -22.89 7.57
CA PHE A 73 0.01 -21.54 7.70
C PHE A 73 0.85 -20.53 6.92
N VAL A 74 2.16 -20.65 6.95
CA VAL A 74 3.09 -19.84 6.15
C VAL A 74 2.80 -20.03 4.65
N LEU A 75 2.66 -21.28 4.21
CA LEU A 75 2.30 -21.59 2.82
C LEU A 75 0.95 -20.98 2.43
N SER A 76 -0.05 -21.02 3.31
CA SER A 76 -1.35 -20.42 3.07
C SER A 76 -1.26 -18.90 2.89
N ARG A 77 -0.41 -18.21 3.66
CA ARG A 77 -0.17 -16.78 3.49
C ARG A 77 0.45 -16.46 2.13
N GLY A 78 1.38 -17.28 1.66
CA GLY A 78 1.94 -17.16 0.33
C GLY A 78 0.87 -17.33 -0.77
N LEU A 79 0.02 -18.34 -0.64
CA LEU A 79 -1.07 -18.57 -1.59
C LEU A 79 -2.12 -17.45 -1.58
N VAL A 80 -2.42 -16.88 -0.42
CA VAL A 80 -3.30 -15.69 -0.31
C VAL A 80 -2.69 -14.50 -1.06
N GLY A 81 -1.37 -14.30 -0.96
CA GLY A 81 -0.68 -13.26 -1.71
C GLY A 81 -0.83 -13.42 -3.22
N ILE A 82 -0.75 -14.63 -3.73
CA ILE A 82 -0.99 -14.94 -5.15
C ILE A 82 -2.43 -14.59 -5.54
N GLY A 83 -3.41 -14.99 -4.75
CA GLY A 83 -4.82 -14.68 -5.00
C GLY A 83 -5.09 -13.19 -5.00
N GLU A 84 -4.49 -12.43 -4.08
CA GLU A 84 -4.65 -10.98 -4.02
C GLU A 84 -4.03 -10.28 -5.22
N SER A 85 -2.89 -10.74 -5.73
CA SER A 85 -2.26 -10.13 -6.89
C SER A 85 -3.14 -10.20 -8.13
N SER A 86 -3.99 -11.22 -8.26
CA SER A 86 -4.89 -11.38 -9.40
C SER A 86 -5.89 -10.24 -9.50
N TYR A 87 -6.62 -9.93 -8.44
CA TYR A 87 -7.61 -8.86 -8.50
C TYR A 87 -7.00 -7.47 -8.39
N SER A 88 -5.92 -7.30 -7.66
CA SER A 88 -5.23 -6.00 -7.56
C SER A 88 -4.68 -5.53 -8.90
N SER A 89 -4.21 -6.44 -9.74
CA SER A 89 -3.68 -6.11 -11.07
C SER A 89 -4.78 -5.88 -12.10
N ILE A 90 -5.90 -6.56 -11.99
CA ILE A 90 -6.93 -6.62 -13.03
C ILE A 90 -8.07 -5.63 -12.78
N SER A 91 -8.51 -5.45 -11.54
CA SER A 91 -9.66 -4.58 -11.23
C SER A 91 -9.53 -3.15 -11.72
N PRO A 92 -8.39 -2.45 -11.55
CA PRO A 92 -8.25 -1.10 -12.08
C PRO A 92 -8.38 -1.04 -13.62
N THR A 93 -7.97 -2.08 -14.33
CA THR A 93 -8.06 -2.12 -15.79
C THR A 93 -9.50 -2.23 -16.28
N ILE A 94 -10.32 -2.99 -15.58
CA ILE A 94 -11.76 -3.10 -15.88
C ILE A 94 -12.42 -1.72 -15.69
N ILE A 95 -12.13 -1.04 -14.60
CA ILE A 95 -12.63 0.31 -14.34
C ILE A 95 -12.14 1.28 -15.42
N GLY A 96 -10.87 1.19 -15.80
CA GLY A 96 -10.29 2.01 -16.86
C GLY A 96 -10.94 1.81 -18.22
N ASP A 97 -11.43 0.62 -18.52
CA ASP A 97 -12.10 0.30 -19.78
C ASP A 97 -13.60 0.65 -19.78
N LEU A 98 -14.22 0.73 -18.61
CA LEU A 98 -15.65 1.07 -18.48
C LEU A 98 -15.91 2.57 -18.40
N PHE A 99 -14.98 3.36 -17.86
CA PHE A 99 -15.17 4.78 -17.56
C PHE A 99 -14.05 5.63 -18.13
N THR A 100 -14.32 6.92 -18.35
CA THR A 100 -13.34 7.90 -18.84
C THR A 100 -13.37 9.18 -18.00
N ASN A 101 -12.27 9.94 -18.03
CA ASN A 101 -12.13 11.26 -17.40
C ASN A 101 -12.56 11.29 -15.92
N ASN A 102 -13.46 12.19 -15.55
CA ASN A 102 -13.89 12.36 -14.16
C ASN A 102 -14.66 11.15 -13.59
N SER A 103 -15.42 10.44 -14.42
CA SER A 103 -16.11 9.21 -14.02
C SER A 103 -15.12 8.11 -13.68
N ARG A 104 -14.07 7.98 -14.44
CA ARG A 104 -12.96 7.05 -14.16
C ARG A 104 -12.29 7.37 -12.83
N THR A 105 -11.96 8.64 -12.60
CA THR A 105 -11.33 9.10 -11.35
C THR A 105 -12.23 8.79 -10.16
N MET A 106 -13.53 9.06 -10.27
CA MET A 106 -14.49 8.77 -9.21
C MET A 106 -14.56 7.26 -8.91
N MET A 107 -14.65 6.43 -9.94
CA MET A 107 -14.75 4.97 -9.78
C MET A 107 -13.46 4.36 -9.23
N LEU A 108 -12.29 4.82 -9.67
CA LEU A 108 -11.00 4.42 -9.11
C LEU A 108 -10.89 4.84 -7.64
N SER A 109 -11.37 6.03 -7.29
CA SER A 109 -11.39 6.50 -5.91
C SER A 109 -12.27 5.62 -5.02
N VAL A 110 -13.45 5.26 -5.48
CA VAL A 110 -14.33 4.32 -4.75
C VAL A 110 -13.64 2.96 -4.56
N PHE A 111 -12.98 2.47 -5.60
CA PHE A 111 -12.22 1.21 -5.51
C PHE A 111 -11.09 1.29 -4.48
N TYR A 112 -10.31 2.37 -4.49
CA TYR A 112 -9.19 2.54 -3.56
C TYR A 112 -9.63 2.89 -2.14
N LEU A 113 -10.86 3.36 -1.90
CA LEU A 113 -11.42 3.50 -0.55
C LEU A 113 -11.53 2.14 0.15
N ALA A 114 -11.58 1.05 -0.58
CA ALA A 114 -11.61 -0.29 -0.01
C ALA A 114 -10.37 -0.62 0.83
N ILE A 115 -9.20 -0.05 0.52
CA ILE A 115 -7.96 -0.33 1.25
C ILE A 115 -8.04 0.16 2.71
N PRO A 116 -8.25 1.46 3.01
CA PRO A 116 -8.36 1.91 4.39
C PRO A 116 -9.63 1.39 5.07
N LEU A 117 -10.74 1.29 4.36
CA LEU A 117 -11.98 0.76 4.91
C LEU A 117 -11.83 -0.71 5.29
N GLY A 118 -11.23 -1.52 4.42
CA GLY A 118 -10.96 -2.93 4.68
C GLY A 118 -9.98 -3.15 5.82
N SER A 119 -8.95 -2.30 5.93
CA SER A 119 -8.00 -2.34 7.05
C SER A 119 -8.70 -2.08 8.38
N GLY A 120 -9.56 -1.07 8.44
CA GLY A 120 -10.34 -0.73 9.64
C GLY A 120 -11.34 -1.83 10.01
N LEU A 121 -12.13 -2.29 9.04
CA LEU A 121 -13.09 -3.36 9.25
C LEU A 121 -12.42 -4.68 9.63
N GLY A 122 -11.28 -4.99 9.02
CA GLY A 122 -10.50 -6.19 9.35
C GLY A 122 -9.98 -6.17 10.78
N TYR A 123 -9.51 -5.02 11.25
CA TYR A 123 -9.08 -4.84 12.62
C TYR A 123 -10.24 -5.03 13.61
N ILE A 124 -11.39 -4.39 13.35
CA ILE A 124 -12.60 -4.52 14.16
C ILE A 124 -13.10 -5.97 14.17
N LEU A 125 -13.17 -6.60 13.01
CA LEU A 125 -13.61 -7.98 12.89
C LEU A 125 -12.70 -8.95 13.63
N GLY A 126 -11.38 -8.79 13.52
CA GLY A 126 -10.41 -9.62 14.23
C GLY A 126 -10.53 -9.49 15.74
N SER A 127 -10.64 -8.26 16.25
CA SER A 127 -10.82 -7.98 17.66
C SER A 127 -12.16 -8.49 18.19
N SER A 128 -13.25 -8.28 17.46
CA SER A 128 -14.60 -8.71 17.84
C SER A 128 -14.75 -10.23 17.80
N ALA A 129 -14.18 -10.90 16.83
CA ALA A 129 -14.21 -12.35 16.74
C ALA A 129 -13.48 -13.02 17.91
N LYS A 130 -12.36 -12.45 18.32
CA LYS A 130 -11.61 -12.94 19.47
C LYS A 130 -12.43 -12.81 20.77
N VAL A 131 -13.13 -11.71 20.94
CA VAL A 131 -13.96 -11.44 22.15
C VAL A 131 -15.25 -12.25 22.13
N ALA A 132 -15.97 -12.27 21.00
CA ALA A 132 -17.28 -12.88 20.89
C ALA A 132 -17.24 -14.42 20.83
N ALA A 133 -16.29 -14.98 20.09
CA ALA A 133 -16.18 -16.42 19.86
C ALA A 133 -15.05 -17.10 20.67
N GLY A 134 -14.22 -16.31 21.37
CA GLY A 134 -13.10 -16.83 22.16
C GLY A 134 -11.92 -17.33 21.35
N ASP A 135 -11.98 -17.27 20.02
CA ASP A 135 -10.96 -17.77 19.11
C ASP A 135 -10.80 -16.83 17.92
N TRP A 136 -9.56 -16.44 17.63
CA TRP A 136 -9.23 -15.58 16.51
C TRP A 136 -9.42 -16.25 15.13
N HIS A 137 -9.50 -17.57 15.06
CA HIS A 137 -9.72 -18.32 13.82
C HIS A 137 -11.05 -17.97 13.15
N TRP A 138 -12.04 -17.53 13.91
CA TRP A 138 -13.35 -17.12 13.36
C TRP A 138 -13.25 -15.90 12.45
N ALA A 139 -12.31 -15.01 12.66
CA ALA A 139 -12.04 -13.92 11.73
C ALA A 139 -11.64 -14.43 10.35
N LEU A 140 -10.80 -15.47 10.31
CA LEU A 140 -10.41 -16.15 9.07
C LEU A 140 -11.52 -16.95 8.41
N ARG A 141 -12.61 -17.24 9.11
CA ARG A 141 -13.78 -17.96 8.59
C ARG A 141 -14.86 -17.04 8.04
N VAL A 142 -14.94 -15.81 8.55
CA VAL A 142 -15.92 -14.81 8.08
C VAL A 142 -15.51 -14.20 6.75
N SER A 143 -14.24 -13.83 6.59
CA SER A 143 -13.72 -13.22 5.36
C SER A 143 -13.99 -14.05 4.09
N PRO A 144 -13.81 -15.38 4.07
CA PRO A 144 -14.11 -16.20 2.89
C PRO A 144 -15.56 -16.16 2.45
N VAL A 145 -16.52 -16.06 3.37
CA VAL A 145 -17.95 -15.91 3.04
C VAL A 145 -18.18 -14.65 2.21
N LEU A 146 -17.59 -13.54 2.64
CA LEU A 146 -17.64 -12.28 1.89
C LEU A 146 -16.94 -12.40 0.53
N GLY A 147 -15.80 -13.08 0.48
CA GLY A 147 -15.05 -13.31 -0.75
C GLY A 147 -15.82 -14.17 -1.76
N ILE A 148 -16.42 -15.26 -1.35
CA ILE A 148 -17.24 -16.13 -2.20
C ILE A 148 -18.44 -15.36 -2.73
N THR A 149 -19.12 -14.60 -1.88
CA THR A 149 -20.24 -13.75 -2.28
C THR A 149 -19.81 -12.72 -3.32
N ALA A 150 -18.70 -12.02 -3.10
CA ALA A 150 -18.17 -11.04 -4.04
C ALA A 150 -17.79 -11.67 -5.38
N GLY A 151 -17.12 -12.82 -5.38
CA GLY A 151 -16.75 -13.55 -6.58
C GLY A 151 -17.95 -13.99 -7.39
N THR A 152 -19.00 -14.47 -6.73
CA THR A 152 -20.26 -14.87 -7.37
C THR A 152 -20.97 -13.67 -8.00
N LEU A 153 -21.05 -12.55 -7.28
CA LEU A 153 -21.65 -11.32 -7.80
C LEU A 153 -20.88 -10.78 -9.01
N ILE A 154 -19.57 -10.85 -9.01
CA ILE A 154 -18.74 -10.44 -10.14
C ILE A 154 -19.03 -11.30 -11.37
N LEU A 155 -19.13 -12.63 -11.22
CA LEU A 155 -19.44 -13.52 -12.31
C LEU A 155 -20.82 -13.25 -12.94
N ILE A 156 -21.79 -12.85 -12.13
CA ILE A 156 -23.18 -12.68 -12.57
C ILE A 156 -23.40 -11.28 -13.15
N PHE A 157 -22.90 -10.22 -12.49
CA PHE A 157 -23.30 -8.85 -12.77
C PHE A 157 -22.23 -8.01 -13.49
N VAL A 158 -20.97 -8.32 -13.35
CA VAL A 158 -19.91 -7.51 -13.97
C VAL A 158 -19.72 -7.92 -15.43
N PRO A 159 -19.87 -6.98 -16.39
CA PRO A 159 -19.59 -7.28 -17.78
C PRO A 159 -18.07 -7.37 -18.02
N GLU A 160 -17.67 -8.17 -19.02
CA GLU A 160 -16.30 -8.14 -19.54
C GLU A 160 -16.23 -7.07 -20.63
N PRO A 161 -15.68 -5.87 -20.35
CA PRO A 161 -15.59 -4.84 -21.37
C PRO A 161 -14.48 -5.19 -22.38
N LYS A 162 -14.69 -4.79 -23.62
CA LYS A 162 -13.59 -4.79 -24.60
C LYS A 162 -12.51 -3.79 -24.14
N ARG A 163 -11.28 -4.17 -24.29
CA ARG A 163 -10.16 -3.33 -23.84
C ARG A 163 -10.15 -2.00 -24.56
N GLY A 164 -10.30 -0.90 -23.79
CA GLY A 164 -10.30 0.45 -24.30
C GLY A 164 -11.58 0.93 -24.97
N VAL A 165 -12.71 0.26 -24.74
CA VAL A 165 -13.99 0.67 -25.33
C VAL A 165 -14.37 2.11 -25.01
N ALA A 166 -14.14 2.52 -23.75
CA ALA A 166 -14.46 3.89 -23.33
C ALA A 166 -13.51 4.96 -23.91
N ASP A 167 -12.25 4.59 -24.18
CA ASP A 167 -11.22 5.52 -24.68
C ASP A 167 -11.11 5.53 -26.21
N GLN A 168 -11.48 4.44 -26.88
CA GLN A 168 -11.14 4.22 -28.28
C GLN A 168 -12.22 4.63 -29.28
N MET A 169 -13.43 4.89 -28.88
CA MET A 169 -14.55 5.22 -29.77
C MET A 169 -14.65 4.28 -31.02
N GLY A 170 -14.46 2.97 -30.82
CA GLY A 170 -14.57 1.97 -31.86
C GLY A 170 -13.26 1.61 -32.57
N ARG A 171 -12.12 2.16 -32.20
CA ARG A 171 -10.82 1.76 -32.75
C ARG A 171 -10.41 0.38 -32.25
N ILE A 172 -10.02 -0.50 -33.15
CA ILE A 172 -9.49 -1.82 -32.85
C ILE A 172 -7.96 -1.70 -32.76
N ARG A 173 -7.38 -2.02 -31.59
CA ARG A 173 -5.93 -2.08 -31.41
C ARG A 173 -5.46 -3.52 -31.51
N THR A 174 -4.38 -3.75 -32.26
CA THR A 174 -3.73 -5.05 -32.35
C THR A 174 -2.88 -5.30 -31.11
N ARG A 175 -2.90 -6.55 -30.62
CA ARG A 175 -2.05 -6.97 -29.52
C ARG A 175 -0.61 -7.09 -29.97
N THR A 176 0.31 -6.64 -29.13
CA THR A 176 1.75 -6.79 -29.33
C THR A 176 2.30 -7.90 -28.42
N SER A 177 3.51 -8.40 -28.73
CA SER A 177 4.17 -9.39 -27.90
C SER A 177 4.49 -8.82 -26.51
N TRP A 178 4.62 -9.69 -25.50
CA TRP A 178 4.97 -9.29 -24.14
C TRP A 178 6.28 -8.49 -24.06
N LEU A 179 7.30 -8.91 -24.82
CA LEU A 179 8.58 -8.19 -24.88
C LEU A 179 8.42 -6.79 -25.46
N CYS A 180 7.59 -6.63 -26.49
CA CYS A 180 7.28 -5.33 -27.06
C CYS A 180 6.57 -4.44 -26.06
N ASP A 181 5.62 -4.99 -25.28
CA ASP A 181 4.91 -4.27 -24.22
C ASP A 181 5.88 -3.80 -23.14
N MET A 182 6.80 -4.66 -22.72
CA MET A 182 7.80 -4.31 -21.71
C MET A 182 8.74 -3.20 -22.18
N LYS A 183 9.19 -3.26 -23.44
CA LYS A 183 10.02 -2.20 -24.03
C LYS A 183 9.26 -0.88 -24.13
N ALA A 184 8.01 -0.93 -24.52
CA ALA A 184 7.17 0.27 -24.62
C ALA A 184 6.95 0.92 -23.24
N LEU A 185 6.69 0.13 -22.20
CA LEU A 185 6.53 0.62 -20.84
C LEU A 185 7.84 1.21 -20.30
N ALA A 186 8.98 0.58 -20.57
CA ALA A 186 10.28 1.10 -20.14
C ALA A 186 10.65 2.42 -20.82
N LYS A 187 10.15 2.67 -22.02
CA LYS A 187 10.34 3.93 -22.76
C LYS A 187 9.31 5.00 -22.39
N ASN A 188 8.21 4.65 -21.73
CA ASN A 188 7.18 5.57 -21.29
C ASN A 188 7.66 6.31 -20.05
N ARG A 189 8.08 7.55 -20.20
CA ARG A 189 8.67 8.35 -19.12
C ARG A 189 7.67 8.64 -18.01
N SER A 190 6.45 9.01 -18.35
CA SER A 190 5.40 9.27 -17.36
C SER A 190 5.11 8.03 -16.52
N TYR A 191 5.05 6.86 -17.14
CA TYR A 191 4.84 5.60 -16.45
C TYR A 191 6.00 5.29 -15.48
N VAL A 192 7.23 5.41 -15.95
CA VAL A 192 8.42 5.12 -15.14
C VAL A 192 8.51 6.06 -13.93
N PHE A 193 8.35 7.36 -14.14
CA PHE A 193 8.43 8.34 -13.06
C PHE A 193 7.27 8.22 -12.07
N SER A 194 6.05 7.97 -12.52
CA SER A 194 4.92 7.74 -11.61
C SER A 194 5.08 6.44 -10.80
N SER A 195 5.67 5.41 -11.38
CA SER A 195 5.99 4.16 -10.67
C SER A 195 7.05 4.37 -9.59
N LEU A 196 8.09 5.15 -9.87
CA LEU A 196 9.10 5.51 -8.88
C LEU A 196 8.50 6.36 -7.75
N ALA A 197 7.61 7.28 -8.07
CA ALA A 197 6.90 8.07 -7.06
C ALA A 197 5.99 7.20 -6.18
N SER A 198 5.30 6.24 -6.77
CA SER A 198 4.51 5.24 -6.06
C SER A 198 5.36 4.40 -5.10
N SER A 199 6.56 4.06 -5.53
CA SER A 199 7.55 3.35 -4.69
C SER A 199 7.95 4.19 -3.48
N ALA A 200 8.11 5.51 -3.64
CA ALA A 200 8.40 6.43 -2.54
C ALA A 200 7.25 6.47 -1.51
N VAL A 201 6.01 6.49 -1.96
CA VAL A 201 4.82 6.41 -1.09
C VAL A 201 4.81 5.09 -0.31
N SER A 202 5.04 3.97 -0.98
CA SER A 202 5.09 2.65 -0.35
C SER A 202 6.22 2.55 0.67
N PHE A 203 7.38 3.13 0.38
CA PHE A 203 8.51 3.18 1.31
C PHE A 203 8.13 3.89 2.60
N ALA A 204 7.57 5.08 2.49
CA ALA A 204 7.16 5.87 3.65
C ALA A 204 6.05 5.17 4.44
N THR A 205 5.05 4.63 3.77
CA THR A 205 3.92 3.93 4.39
C THR A 205 4.38 2.67 5.13
N GLY A 206 5.24 1.88 4.52
CA GLY A 206 5.78 0.67 5.13
C GLY A 206 6.63 0.95 6.37
N ALA A 207 7.51 1.95 6.29
CA ALA A 207 8.33 2.35 7.42
C ALA A 207 7.49 2.91 8.57
N PHE A 208 6.51 3.74 8.29
CA PHE A 208 5.65 4.34 9.31
C PHE A 208 4.74 3.31 9.98
N GLY A 209 4.15 2.42 9.22
CA GLY A 209 3.27 1.39 9.78
C GLY A 209 3.95 0.55 10.86
N MET A 210 5.24 0.35 10.76
CA MET A 210 6.00 -0.42 11.73
C MET A 210 6.61 0.42 12.85
N TRP A 211 7.17 1.60 12.53
CA TRP A 211 8.05 2.30 13.47
C TRP A 211 7.45 3.53 14.15
N ILE A 212 6.40 4.14 13.62
CA ILE A 212 5.79 5.32 14.26
C ILE A 212 5.18 4.99 15.63
N PRO A 213 4.43 3.88 15.82
CA PRO A 213 3.94 3.54 17.16
C PRO A 213 5.09 3.36 18.16
N VAL A 214 6.17 2.70 17.76
CA VAL A 214 7.37 2.53 18.61
C VAL A 214 8.02 3.87 18.94
N TYR A 215 8.12 4.76 17.96
CA TYR A 215 8.68 6.10 18.12
C TYR A 215 7.87 6.92 19.12
N LEU A 216 6.55 6.88 19.04
CA LEU A 216 5.66 7.61 19.95
C LEU A 216 5.74 7.07 21.38
N VAL A 217 5.84 5.76 21.57
CA VAL A 217 6.06 5.14 22.88
C VAL A 217 7.39 5.63 23.47
N ARG A 218 8.47 5.61 22.70
CA ARG A 218 9.78 6.09 23.14
C ARG A 218 9.76 7.59 23.47
N ALA A 219 9.00 8.39 22.71
CA ALA A 219 8.80 9.81 23.02
C ALA A 219 8.12 10.03 24.37
N GLN A 220 7.11 9.25 24.68
CA GLN A 220 6.40 9.31 25.97
C GLN A 220 7.29 8.89 27.14
N GLU A 221 8.13 7.88 26.97
CA GLU A 221 9.12 7.46 27.96
C GLU A 221 10.11 8.59 28.28
N VAL A 222 10.58 9.30 27.26
CA VAL A 222 11.49 10.44 27.41
C VAL A 222 10.80 11.61 28.13
N GLN A 223 9.52 11.84 27.86
CA GLN A 223 8.73 12.89 28.53
C GLN A 223 8.30 12.53 29.94
N LYS A 224 8.56 11.29 30.40
CA LYS A 224 8.16 10.73 31.70
C LYS A 224 6.64 10.77 31.96
N THR A 225 5.85 10.82 30.89
CA THR A 225 4.38 10.79 30.97
C THR A 225 3.81 9.38 31.12
N VAL A 226 4.62 8.38 30.77
CA VAL A 226 4.31 6.95 30.89
C VAL A 226 5.49 6.25 31.54
N GLU A 227 5.24 5.35 32.50
CA GLU A 227 6.30 4.53 33.08
C GLU A 227 6.94 3.65 32.03
N VAL A 228 8.26 3.37 32.21
CA VAL A 228 9.00 2.48 31.29
C VAL A 228 8.27 1.14 31.20
N CYS A 229 7.71 0.87 30.06
CA CYS A 229 6.83 -0.26 29.87
C CYS A 229 7.61 -1.46 29.35
N THR A 230 7.68 -2.51 30.17
CA THR A 230 8.29 -3.78 29.82
C THR A 230 7.30 -4.77 29.21
N LYS A 231 6.00 -4.42 29.20
CA LYS A 231 4.91 -5.29 28.71
C LYS A 231 4.40 -4.81 27.34
N GLU A 232 4.04 -5.74 26.47
CA GLU A 232 3.49 -5.49 25.13
C GLU A 232 2.22 -4.62 25.13
N ILE A 233 1.48 -4.57 26.23
CA ILE A 233 0.22 -3.85 26.39
C ILE A 233 0.39 -2.32 26.25
N CYS A 234 1.57 -1.78 26.54
CA CYS A 234 1.80 -0.33 26.51
C CYS A 234 1.93 0.25 25.09
N SER A 235 2.40 -0.54 24.13
CA SER A 235 2.46 -0.13 22.74
C SER A 235 1.11 -0.25 22.02
N SER A 236 0.15 -1.00 22.59
CA SER A 236 -1.13 -1.27 21.93
C SER A 236 -2.01 -0.03 21.78
N LYS A 237 -1.98 0.89 22.75
CA LYS A 237 -2.76 2.14 22.70
C LYS A 237 -2.28 3.04 21.55
N ASP A 238 -0.98 3.26 21.42
CA ASP A 238 -0.41 4.08 20.35
C ASP A 238 -0.56 3.43 18.99
N SER A 239 -0.40 2.11 18.91
CA SER A 239 -0.67 1.35 17.69
C SER A 239 -2.13 1.45 17.26
N LEU A 240 -3.07 1.41 18.19
CA LEU A 240 -4.50 1.55 17.94
C LEU A 240 -4.85 2.94 17.41
N ILE A 241 -4.33 3.98 18.06
CA ILE A 241 -4.55 5.38 17.66
C ILE A 241 -3.94 5.62 16.28
N PHE A 242 -2.72 5.17 16.05
CA PHE A 242 -2.05 5.29 14.76
C PHE A 242 -2.80 4.55 13.66
N GLY A 243 -3.28 3.34 13.93
CA GLY A 243 -4.10 2.57 12.98
C GLY A 243 -5.40 3.27 12.65
N ALA A 244 -6.09 3.83 13.63
CA ALA A 244 -7.31 4.61 13.43
C ALA A 244 -7.04 5.88 12.60
N ILE A 245 -5.96 6.60 12.89
CA ILE A 245 -5.53 7.76 12.11
C ILE A 245 -5.23 7.36 10.67
N THR A 246 -4.53 6.27 10.46
CA THR A 246 -4.18 5.78 9.11
C THR A 246 -5.43 5.42 8.31
N CYS A 247 -6.42 4.78 8.91
CA CYS A 247 -7.69 4.46 8.24
C CYS A 247 -8.45 5.74 7.86
N VAL A 248 -8.61 6.67 8.79
CA VAL A 248 -9.33 7.93 8.54
C VAL A 248 -8.62 8.78 7.51
N THR A 249 -7.30 8.90 7.60
CA THR A 249 -6.50 9.68 6.64
C THR A 249 -6.49 9.04 5.25
N GLY A 250 -6.52 7.72 5.17
CA GLY A 250 -6.66 7.01 3.90
C GLY A 250 -7.97 7.33 3.20
N LEU A 251 -9.08 7.28 3.94
CA LEU A 251 -10.40 7.65 3.42
C LEU A 251 -10.46 9.12 2.99
N LEU A 252 -10.02 10.02 3.85
CA LEU A 252 -9.99 11.46 3.56
C LEU A 252 -9.06 11.78 2.39
N GLY A 253 -7.88 11.18 2.36
CA GLY A 253 -6.89 11.41 1.32
C GLY A 253 -7.42 11.05 -0.05
N VAL A 254 -8.02 9.88 -0.20
CA VAL A 254 -8.58 9.45 -1.48
C VAL A 254 -9.72 10.37 -1.93
N VAL A 255 -10.63 10.74 -1.04
CA VAL A 255 -11.76 11.64 -1.35
C VAL A 255 -11.27 13.04 -1.73
N ILE A 256 -10.38 13.61 -0.93
CA ILE A 256 -9.80 14.95 -1.19
C ILE A 256 -9.01 14.95 -2.49
N GLY A 257 -8.25 13.88 -2.74
CA GLY A 257 -7.48 13.72 -3.98
C GLY A 257 -8.38 13.73 -5.22
N ALA A 258 -9.44 12.97 -5.21
CA ALA A 258 -10.41 12.92 -6.29
C ALA A 258 -11.06 14.29 -6.53
N ALA A 259 -11.51 14.94 -5.46
CA ALA A 259 -12.15 16.27 -5.55
C ALA A 259 -11.17 17.33 -6.07
N THR A 260 -9.96 17.38 -5.54
CA THR A 260 -8.93 18.35 -5.94
C THR A 260 -8.53 18.16 -7.40
N THR A 261 -8.33 16.93 -7.82
CA THR A 261 -7.98 16.62 -9.21
C THR A 261 -9.08 17.03 -10.16
N ARG A 262 -10.33 16.76 -9.81
CA ARG A 262 -11.49 17.17 -10.63
C ARG A 262 -11.55 18.69 -10.80
N LEU A 263 -11.34 19.45 -9.72
CA LEU A 263 -11.32 20.91 -9.78
C LEU A 263 -10.12 21.43 -10.58
N CYS A 264 -8.94 20.86 -10.39
CA CYS A 264 -7.74 21.31 -11.09
C CYS A 264 -7.73 20.97 -12.58
N ARG A 265 -8.43 19.93 -13.01
CA ARG A 265 -8.58 19.58 -14.44
C ARG A 265 -9.28 20.65 -15.23
N GLN A 266 -10.11 21.46 -14.62
CA GLN A 266 -10.76 22.60 -15.27
C GLN A 266 -9.77 23.70 -15.62
N LYS A 267 -8.63 23.77 -14.93
CA LYS A 267 -7.62 24.82 -15.10
C LYS A 267 -6.39 24.37 -15.89
N THR A 268 -6.03 23.10 -15.79
CA THR A 268 -4.84 22.54 -16.45
C THR A 268 -5.03 21.07 -16.82
N GLU A 269 -4.52 20.67 -17.97
CA GLU A 269 -4.52 19.27 -18.39
C GLU A 269 -3.50 18.41 -17.66
N ARG A 270 -2.51 19.03 -17.00
CA ARG A 270 -1.49 18.37 -16.19
C ARG A 270 -1.88 18.22 -14.71
N ALA A 271 -3.17 18.33 -14.41
CA ALA A 271 -3.67 18.35 -13.03
C ALA A 271 -3.27 17.13 -12.21
N ASP A 272 -3.39 15.94 -12.78
CA ASP A 272 -3.15 14.67 -12.06
C ASP A 272 -1.74 14.61 -11.45
N PRO A 273 -0.65 14.69 -12.25
CA PRO A 273 0.69 14.64 -11.66
C PRO A 273 1.03 15.86 -10.81
N LEU A 274 0.49 17.05 -11.12
CA LEU A 274 0.75 18.25 -10.32
C LEU A 274 0.09 18.16 -8.95
N VAL A 275 -1.13 17.67 -8.85
CA VAL A 275 -1.80 17.45 -7.55
C VAL A 275 -1.01 16.45 -6.72
N CYS A 276 -0.56 15.35 -7.31
CA CYS A 276 0.28 14.37 -6.64
C CYS A 276 1.59 14.98 -6.13
N ALA A 277 2.27 15.78 -6.97
CA ALA A 277 3.54 16.41 -6.61
C ALA A 277 3.38 17.37 -5.43
N VAL A 278 2.37 18.24 -5.48
CA VAL A 278 2.12 19.23 -4.41
C VAL A 278 1.74 18.53 -3.11
N SER A 279 0.90 17.50 -3.16
CA SER A 279 0.52 16.73 -1.97
C SER A 279 1.71 16.02 -1.33
N MET A 280 2.59 15.44 -2.12
CA MET A 280 3.80 14.79 -1.62
C MET A 280 4.74 15.78 -0.94
N LEU A 281 4.99 16.92 -1.55
CA LEU A 281 5.87 17.95 -0.98
C LEU A 281 5.28 18.52 0.31
N GLY A 282 3.97 18.77 0.35
CA GLY A 282 3.29 19.20 1.57
C GLY A 282 3.34 18.13 2.67
N SER A 283 3.14 16.88 2.31
CA SER A 283 3.26 15.76 3.24
C SER A 283 4.64 15.67 3.87
N ALA A 284 5.71 15.87 3.09
CA ALA A 284 7.07 15.83 3.58
C ALA A 284 7.30 16.87 4.69
N ILE A 285 6.74 18.06 4.57
CA ILE A 285 6.85 19.13 5.58
C ILE A 285 6.23 18.67 6.91
N PHE A 286 5.00 18.18 6.90
CA PHE A 286 4.31 17.75 8.11
C PHE A 286 4.93 16.50 8.73
N ILE A 287 5.47 15.61 7.93
CA ILE A 287 6.19 14.43 8.42
C ILE A 287 7.51 14.81 9.07
N CYS A 288 8.23 15.80 8.55
CA CYS A 288 9.39 16.38 9.24
C CYS A 288 9.01 16.97 10.59
N LEU A 289 7.87 17.68 10.67
CA LEU A 289 7.40 18.28 11.91
C LEU A 289 7.09 17.26 13.01
N ILE A 290 6.74 16.04 12.67
CA ILE A 290 6.52 14.97 13.66
C ILE A 290 7.75 14.81 14.56
N PHE A 291 8.94 14.81 13.98
CA PHE A 291 10.20 14.55 14.69
C PHE A 291 10.63 15.72 15.57
N VAL A 292 10.16 16.91 15.28
CA VAL A 292 10.38 18.11 16.12
C VAL A 292 9.35 18.19 17.24
N VAL A 293 8.07 17.98 16.91
CA VAL A 293 6.95 18.18 17.84
C VAL A 293 6.83 17.02 18.85
N ALA A 294 7.17 15.79 18.46
CA ALA A 294 7.10 14.63 19.34
C ALA A 294 7.98 14.75 20.59
N LYS A 295 9.04 15.55 20.54
CA LYS A 295 9.89 15.83 21.71
C LYS A 295 9.16 16.62 22.81
N LYS A 296 8.15 17.39 22.43
CA LYS A 296 7.43 18.33 23.34
C LYS A 296 6.00 17.92 23.59
N SER A 297 5.29 17.40 22.59
CA SER A 297 3.86 17.10 22.70
C SER A 297 3.50 15.89 21.84
N ILE A 298 2.84 14.90 22.44
CA ILE A 298 2.32 13.72 21.73
C ILE A 298 1.07 14.08 20.91
N ILE A 299 0.21 14.94 21.43
CA ILE A 299 -0.97 15.41 20.71
C ILE A 299 -0.59 16.17 19.45
N GLY A 300 0.42 17.04 19.55
CA GLY A 300 0.98 17.73 18.39
C GLY A 300 1.56 16.77 17.36
N ALA A 301 2.24 15.71 17.79
CA ALA A 301 2.75 14.65 16.91
C ALA A 301 1.61 13.93 16.18
N TYR A 302 0.53 13.59 16.85
CA TYR A 302 -0.64 12.96 16.21
C TYR A 302 -1.30 13.88 15.19
N VAL A 303 -1.40 15.18 15.47
CA VAL A 303 -1.93 16.16 14.50
C VAL A 303 -1.05 16.22 13.25
N CYS A 304 0.27 16.28 13.42
CA CYS A 304 1.21 16.27 12.30
C CYS A 304 1.12 14.97 11.49
N ILE A 305 0.98 13.83 12.14
CA ILE A 305 0.78 12.52 11.49
C ILE A 305 -0.51 12.55 10.67
N PHE A 306 -1.61 13.03 11.24
CA PHE A 306 -2.90 13.11 10.57
C PHE A 306 -2.80 13.91 9.28
N ILE A 307 -2.27 15.11 9.33
CA ILE A 307 -2.16 15.99 8.17
C ILE A 307 -1.17 15.41 7.14
N GLY A 308 -0.02 14.95 7.59
CA GLY A 308 1.01 14.37 6.71
C GLY A 308 0.53 13.12 5.97
N GLU A 309 -0.14 12.21 6.66
CA GLU A 309 -0.68 11.01 6.04
C GLU A 309 -1.85 11.29 5.10
N THR A 310 -2.72 12.25 5.43
CA THR A 310 -3.80 12.68 4.53
C THR A 310 -3.24 13.18 3.21
N LEU A 311 -2.22 14.03 3.28
CA LEU A 311 -1.54 14.52 2.08
C LEU A 311 -0.79 13.41 1.32
N LEU A 312 -0.20 12.47 2.03
CA LEU A 312 0.51 11.35 1.42
C LEU A 312 -0.43 10.42 0.64
N PHE A 313 -1.63 10.18 1.15
CA PHE A 313 -2.59 9.26 0.55
C PHE A 313 -3.47 9.88 -0.54
N LEU A 314 -3.34 11.18 -0.79
CA LEU A 314 -4.04 11.86 -1.88
C LEU A 314 -3.78 11.23 -3.25
N ASN A 315 -2.62 10.64 -3.46
CA ASN A 315 -2.19 10.18 -4.78
C ASN A 315 -2.60 8.75 -5.14
N TRP A 316 -3.22 7.97 -4.24
CA TRP A 316 -3.50 6.55 -4.50
C TRP A 316 -4.34 6.32 -5.76
N ALA A 317 -5.52 6.93 -5.82
CA ALA A 317 -6.40 6.78 -6.99
C ALA A 317 -5.89 7.57 -8.20
N ILE A 318 -5.26 8.71 -7.96
CA ILE A 318 -4.74 9.59 -9.01
C ILE A 318 -3.58 8.91 -9.77
N THR A 319 -2.72 8.18 -9.07
CA THR A 319 -1.62 7.44 -9.71
C THR A 319 -2.16 6.38 -10.68
N ALA A 320 -3.22 5.68 -10.30
CA ALA A 320 -3.90 4.73 -11.19
C ALA A 320 -4.50 5.44 -12.40
N ASP A 321 -5.07 6.61 -12.22
CA ASP A 321 -5.64 7.41 -13.30
C ASP A 321 -4.57 7.93 -14.27
N ILE A 322 -3.42 8.35 -13.76
CA ILE A 322 -2.24 8.71 -14.60
C ILE A 322 -1.86 7.54 -15.50
N LEU A 323 -1.77 6.35 -14.94
CA LEU A 323 -1.45 5.14 -15.70
C LEU A 323 -2.47 4.90 -16.82
N MET A 324 -3.77 5.07 -16.52
CA MET A 324 -4.82 4.89 -17.52
C MET A 324 -4.73 5.89 -18.68
N PHE A 325 -4.25 7.11 -18.43
CA PHE A 325 -4.06 8.11 -19.47
C PHE A 325 -2.84 7.85 -20.34
N VAL A 326 -1.75 7.33 -19.81
CA VAL A 326 -0.47 7.25 -20.52
C VAL A 326 -0.18 5.87 -21.11
N VAL A 327 -0.92 4.85 -20.72
CA VAL A 327 -0.74 3.47 -21.19
C VAL A 327 -1.91 3.06 -22.08
N ILE A 328 -1.63 2.42 -23.20
CA ILE A 328 -2.68 1.92 -24.10
C ILE A 328 -3.46 0.78 -23.44
N PRO A 329 -4.76 0.62 -23.76
CA PRO A 329 -5.61 -0.36 -23.08
C PRO A 329 -5.15 -1.81 -23.13
N THR A 330 -4.43 -2.20 -24.18
CA THR A 330 -3.91 -3.57 -24.33
C THR A 330 -2.72 -3.89 -23.43
N ARG A 331 -2.13 -2.88 -22.75
CA ARG A 331 -0.97 -3.03 -21.85
C ARG A 331 -1.28 -2.68 -20.39
N ARG A 332 -2.51 -2.27 -20.08
CA ARG A 332 -2.84 -1.72 -18.75
C ARG A 332 -2.64 -2.71 -17.62
N ALA A 333 -3.05 -3.97 -17.77
CA ALA A 333 -2.88 -4.96 -16.72
C ALA A 333 -1.40 -5.24 -16.44
N THR A 334 -0.58 -5.37 -17.47
CA THR A 334 0.87 -5.52 -17.35
C THR A 334 1.48 -4.29 -16.67
N ALA A 335 1.06 -3.08 -17.05
CA ALA A 335 1.53 -1.85 -16.45
C ALA A 335 1.19 -1.74 -14.97
N VAL A 336 -0.05 -2.05 -14.58
CA VAL A 336 -0.47 -2.06 -13.18
C VAL A 336 0.32 -3.09 -12.37
N ALA A 337 0.50 -4.28 -12.92
CA ALA A 337 1.24 -5.36 -12.26
C ALA A 337 2.70 -4.99 -11.99
N PHE A 338 3.39 -4.43 -13.00
CA PHE A 338 4.79 -4.02 -12.83
C PHE A 338 4.94 -2.77 -11.96
N GLN A 339 3.97 -1.87 -11.97
CA GLN A 339 3.95 -0.74 -11.04
C GLN A 339 3.84 -1.24 -9.60
N SER A 340 2.93 -2.17 -9.32
CA SER A 340 2.80 -2.79 -8.01
C SER A 340 4.06 -3.56 -7.60
N PHE A 341 4.64 -4.32 -8.51
CA PHE A 341 5.91 -5.02 -8.30
C PHE A 341 7.02 -4.05 -7.88
N THR A 342 7.22 -2.97 -8.62
CA THR A 342 8.23 -1.95 -8.33
C THR A 342 7.96 -1.27 -7.00
N SER A 343 6.71 -0.93 -6.71
CA SER A 343 6.31 -0.30 -5.46
C SER A 343 6.64 -1.17 -4.24
N HIS A 344 6.37 -2.47 -4.32
CA HIS A 344 6.72 -3.38 -3.23
C HIS A 344 8.22 -3.64 -3.15
N LEU A 345 8.90 -3.81 -4.28
CA LEU A 345 10.34 -4.09 -4.30
C LEU A 345 11.17 -2.94 -3.71
N LEU A 346 10.91 -1.72 -4.15
CA LEU A 346 11.66 -0.52 -3.74
C LEU A 346 11.05 0.16 -2.51
N GLY A 347 9.80 -0.16 -2.19
CA GLY A 347 9.03 0.46 -1.10
C GLY A 347 8.96 -0.39 0.15
N ASP A 348 7.77 -0.88 0.44
CA ASP A 348 7.41 -1.46 1.74
C ASP A 348 8.01 -2.85 2.04
N ALA A 349 8.57 -3.55 1.06
CA ALA A 349 9.23 -4.83 1.31
C ALA A 349 10.48 -4.69 2.17
N GLY A 350 11.27 -3.65 1.95
CA GLY A 350 12.56 -3.45 2.62
C GLY A 350 12.61 -2.25 3.56
N SER A 351 11.67 -1.30 3.48
CA SER A 351 11.75 -0.05 4.24
C SER A 351 11.72 -0.22 5.76
N PRO A 352 10.85 -1.07 6.35
CA PRO A 352 10.89 -1.25 7.81
C PRO A 352 12.22 -1.84 8.30
N TYR A 353 12.76 -2.78 7.55
CA TYR A 353 14.03 -3.41 7.87
C TYR A 353 15.20 -2.43 7.79
N LEU A 354 15.24 -1.61 6.73
CA LEU A 354 16.27 -0.59 6.54
C LEU A 354 16.25 0.44 7.67
N ILE A 355 15.09 0.94 8.05
CA ILE A 355 14.93 1.88 9.17
C ILE A 355 15.41 1.24 10.48
N GLY A 356 15.05 -0.02 10.73
CA GLY A 356 15.51 -0.77 11.89
C GLY A 356 17.02 -0.91 11.94
N LEU A 357 17.67 -1.24 10.83
CA LEU A 357 19.13 -1.35 10.73
C LEU A 357 19.82 -0.01 11.01
N ILE A 358 19.34 1.08 10.43
CA ILE A 358 19.91 2.41 10.65
C ILE A 358 19.74 2.81 12.12
N SER A 359 18.57 2.59 12.70
CA SER A 359 18.31 2.89 14.11
C SER A 359 19.24 2.10 15.03
N ASP A 360 19.41 0.80 14.79
CA ASP A 360 20.27 -0.06 15.60
C ASP A 360 21.75 0.35 15.48
N ALA A 361 22.20 0.68 14.28
CA ALA A 361 23.58 1.12 14.05
C ALA A 361 23.86 2.44 14.78
N LEU A 362 22.94 3.39 14.76
CA LEU A 362 23.06 4.65 15.51
C LEU A 362 23.01 4.42 17.01
N GLN A 363 22.18 3.49 17.48
CA GLN A 363 22.02 3.19 18.89
C GLN A 363 23.30 2.55 19.49
N GLN A 364 24.00 1.71 18.72
CA GLN A 364 25.25 1.09 19.17
C GLN A 364 26.41 2.07 19.33
N SER A 365 26.38 3.21 18.62
CA SER A 365 27.46 4.19 18.59
C SER A 365 27.53 5.06 19.87
N TYR A 366 26.50 5.05 20.71
CA TYR A 366 26.38 5.96 21.86
C TYR A 366 25.82 5.21 23.09
N ALA A 367 25.78 5.93 24.25
CA ALA A 367 25.31 5.38 25.52
C ALA A 367 23.84 4.91 25.47
N LYS A 368 23.54 3.81 26.16
CA LYS A 368 22.19 3.27 26.28
C LYS A 368 21.33 4.13 27.20
N SER A 369 20.67 5.14 26.67
CA SER A 369 19.70 5.97 27.39
C SER A 369 18.35 5.96 26.69
N ALA A 370 17.26 6.24 27.42
CA ALA A 370 15.94 6.37 26.84
C ALA A 370 15.88 7.48 25.78
N LEU A 371 16.56 8.60 26.05
CA LEU A 371 16.67 9.73 25.11
C LEU A 371 17.37 9.30 23.81
N TRP A 372 18.48 8.57 23.91
CA TRP A 372 19.21 8.14 22.72
C TRP A 372 18.45 7.09 21.91
N ARG A 373 17.73 6.19 22.55
CA ARG A 373 16.85 5.23 21.86
C ARG A 373 15.76 5.94 21.06
N PHE A 374 15.18 6.99 21.61
CA PHE A 374 14.21 7.83 20.93
C PHE A 374 14.85 8.60 19.77
N LEU A 375 15.95 9.27 19.99
CA LEU A 375 16.64 10.09 18.98
C LEU A 375 17.18 9.23 17.81
N SER A 376 17.74 8.06 18.09
CA SER A 376 18.27 7.19 17.04
C SER A 376 17.19 6.70 16.08
N LEU A 377 16.01 6.34 16.60
CA LEU A 377 14.87 5.99 15.77
C LEU A 377 14.34 7.19 14.99
N GLY A 378 14.27 8.35 15.61
CA GLY A 378 13.89 9.60 14.94
C GLY A 378 14.82 9.95 13.78
N TYR A 379 16.12 9.84 13.97
CA TYR A 379 17.10 10.07 12.91
C TYR A 379 16.99 9.05 11.78
N ALA A 380 16.75 7.79 12.09
CA ALA A 380 16.51 6.77 11.07
C ALA A 380 15.25 7.06 10.26
N LEU A 381 14.17 7.48 10.92
CA LEU A 381 12.90 7.82 10.28
C LEU A 381 12.96 9.12 9.46
N MET A 382 13.95 9.98 9.67
CA MET A 382 14.18 11.15 8.82
C MET A 382 14.47 10.82 7.36
N LEU A 383 14.81 9.57 7.07
CA LEU A 383 14.90 9.10 5.68
C LEU A 383 13.55 9.17 4.96
N CYS A 384 12.44 8.97 5.66
CA CYS A 384 11.10 8.98 5.05
C CYS A 384 10.70 10.33 4.43
N PRO A 385 10.85 11.49 5.10
CA PRO A 385 10.60 12.79 4.47
C PRO A 385 11.46 13.01 3.22
N PHE A 386 12.71 12.61 3.26
CA PHE A 386 13.61 12.71 2.12
C PHE A 386 13.11 11.90 0.92
N ILE A 387 12.70 10.67 1.16
CA ILE A 387 12.12 9.79 0.12
C ILE A 387 10.79 10.36 -0.41
N ILE A 388 9.97 10.96 0.45
CA ILE A 388 8.72 11.61 0.04
C ILE A 388 9.00 12.80 -0.87
N VAL A 389 10.02 13.60 -0.57
CA VAL A 389 10.45 14.71 -1.44
C VAL A 389 10.89 14.17 -2.80
N LEU A 390 11.67 13.10 -2.84
CA LEU A 390 12.04 12.45 -4.11
C LEU A 390 10.80 11.99 -4.88
N GLY A 391 9.82 11.43 -4.21
CA GLY A 391 8.54 11.06 -4.83
C GLY A 391 7.82 12.25 -5.43
N GLY A 392 7.78 13.37 -4.72
CA GLY A 392 7.24 14.63 -5.23
C GLY A 392 7.98 15.13 -6.48
N MET A 393 9.31 15.02 -6.49
CA MET A 393 10.12 15.37 -7.67
C MET A 393 9.83 14.43 -8.85
N PHE A 394 9.63 13.15 -8.61
CA PHE A 394 9.23 12.21 -9.66
C PHE A 394 7.85 12.52 -10.23
N PHE A 395 6.90 12.97 -9.42
CA PHE A 395 5.59 13.43 -9.93
C PHE A 395 5.72 14.72 -10.74
N LEU A 396 6.60 15.64 -10.39
CA LEU A 396 6.90 16.80 -11.22
C LEU A 396 7.50 16.40 -12.56
N ALA A 397 8.42 15.43 -12.56
CA ALA A 397 8.95 14.88 -13.80
C ALA A 397 7.85 14.19 -14.65
N THR A 398 6.93 13.51 -14.01
CA THR A 398 5.74 12.95 -14.67
C THR A 398 4.92 14.05 -15.33
N ALA A 399 4.73 15.19 -14.65
CA ALA A 399 3.99 16.33 -15.19
C ALA A 399 4.64 16.88 -16.46
N LEU A 400 5.98 16.89 -16.56
CA LEU A 400 6.68 17.35 -17.75
C LEU A 400 6.38 16.50 -18.98
N PHE A 401 6.25 15.20 -18.84
CA PHE A 401 6.07 14.26 -19.92
C PHE A 401 4.64 13.76 -20.10
N PHE A 402 3.74 14.14 -19.21
CA PHE A 402 2.38 13.59 -19.13
C PHE A 402 1.57 13.82 -20.38
N LEU A 403 1.55 15.02 -20.90
CA LEU A 403 0.77 15.36 -22.09
C LEU A 403 1.31 14.69 -23.36
N ASP A 404 2.63 14.62 -23.50
CA ASP A 404 3.27 13.97 -24.65
C ASP A 404 2.99 12.44 -24.65
N ASP A 405 3.12 11.78 -23.50
CA ASP A 405 2.86 10.35 -23.37
C ASP A 405 1.36 10.04 -23.51
N ARG A 406 0.49 10.91 -23.00
CA ARG A 406 -0.95 10.79 -23.19
C ARG A 406 -1.34 10.87 -24.67
N GLU A 407 -0.78 11.83 -25.39
CA GLU A 407 -1.02 11.99 -26.82
C GLU A 407 -0.52 10.78 -27.62
N LYS A 408 0.66 10.26 -27.33
CA LYS A 408 1.17 9.03 -27.95
C LYS A 408 0.27 7.83 -27.70
N ALA A 409 -0.28 7.69 -26.49
CA ALA A 409 -1.20 6.61 -26.14
C ALA A 409 -2.53 6.74 -26.92
N GLU A 410 -3.04 7.95 -27.10
CA GLU A 410 -4.26 8.22 -27.87
C GLU A 410 -4.08 7.93 -29.38
N LYS A 411 -2.90 8.18 -29.94
CA LYS A 411 -2.59 7.92 -31.34
C LYS A 411 -2.35 6.44 -31.66
N GLN A 412 -1.94 5.65 -30.70
CA GLN A 412 -1.76 4.21 -30.84
C GLN A 412 -3.06 3.46 -30.66
#